data_85b50bb4001abd1a9dcbc1d862adb668
#
_entry.id   85b50bb4001abd1a9dcbc1d862adb668
#
_cell.length_a   1.000
_cell.length_b   1.000
_cell.length_c   1.000
_cell.angle_alpha   90.00
_cell.angle_beta   90.00
_cell.angle_gamma   90.00
#
_symmetry.space_group_name_H-M   'P 1'
#
loop_
_entity.id
_entity.type
_entity.pdbx_description
1 polymer ?
#
loop_
_entity_poly.entity_id
_entity_poly.type
_entity_poly.pdbx_seq_one_letter_code
_entity_poly.pdbx_strand_id
1 'polypeptide(L)'
;MNLDVEKSKAEVLIEALPYIQKFNRKIIVVKYGGSAMVDEELKKKVIEDVVLLKLVGFKPIIVHGGGKEISKWVDKVGMETHFVNGLRVTDVPTMEIAEMVLNRVNKSLVSLVQNLGVEACGISGKDGEILKVTKKLSNGEDIGFVGEVKEVNPKLILDLIENDFLPVICPVGTDENGNSYNVNADDAACAIAKAVKAEKLAFLTDIEGVYRDKDDPGTLISELDLEEAHELIKDGY
;
A
#
# COMPACT_ATOMS: atom_id res chain seq x y z
N MET A 1 -14.02 -36.58 -13.66
CA MET A 1 -13.22 -35.38 -13.97
C MET A 1 -13.84 -34.77 -15.21
N ASN A 2 -14.30 -33.51 -15.17
CA ASN A 2 -14.95 -32.87 -16.33
C ASN A 2 -13.87 -32.29 -17.24
N LEU A 3 -13.64 -32.90 -18.39
CA LEU A 3 -12.54 -32.53 -19.31
C LEU A 3 -12.66 -31.06 -19.78
N ASP A 4 -13.87 -30.55 -19.95
CA ASP A 4 -14.10 -29.15 -20.38
C ASP A 4 -13.68 -28.14 -19.31
N VAL A 5 -13.88 -28.47 -18.04
CA VAL A 5 -13.42 -27.61 -16.91
C VAL A 5 -11.90 -27.57 -16.86
N GLU A 6 -11.22 -28.69 -17.03
CA GLU A 6 -9.76 -28.75 -17.02
C GLU A 6 -9.14 -28.03 -18.23
N LYS A 7 -9.80 -28.16 -19.41
CA LYS A 7 -9.39 -27.43 -20.62
C LYS A 7 -9.53 -25.91 -20.41
N SER A 8 -10.65 -25.44 -19.86
CA SER A 8 -10.87 -24.01 -19.57
C SER A 8 -9.83 -23.43 -18.60
N LYS A 9 -9.44 -24.18 -17.56
CA LYS A 9 -8.36 -23.76 -16.64
C LYS A 9 -7.02 -23.62 -17.37
N ALA A 10 -6.69 -24.54 -18.26
CA ALA A 10 -5.46 -24.48 -19.05
C ALA A 10 -5.46 -23.27 -20.02
N GLU A 11 -6.60 -22.97 -20.64
CA GLU A 11 -6.77 -21.81 -21.51
C GLU A 11 -6.53 -20.50 -20.76
N VAL A 12 -7.08 -20.33 -19.55
CA VAL A 12 -6.84 -19.14 -18.71
C VAL A 12 -5.35 -18.94 -18.40
N LEU A 13 -4.61 -20.02 -18.09
CA LEU A 13 -3.17 -19.95 -17.84
C LEU A 13 -2.39 -19.53 -19.10
N ILE A 14 -2.79 -20.01 -20.28
CA ILE A 14 -2.17 -19.66 -21.56
C ILE A 14 -2.46 -18.17 -21.89
N GLU A 15 -3.66 -17.68 -21.64
CA GLU A 15 -4.01 -16.28 -21.82
C GLU A 15 -3.20 -15.34 -20.91
N ALA A 16 -2.84 -15.81 -19.71
CA ALA A 16 -1.98 -15.05 -18.79
C ALA A 16 -0.51 -14.98 -19.23
N LEU A 17 -0.04 -15.90 -20.08
CA LEU A 17 1.38 -16.04 -20.44
C LEU A 17 2.03 -14.77 -20.99
N PRO A 18 1.42 -13.98 -21.91
CA PRO A 18 2.02 -12.73 -22.39
C PRO A 18 2.24 -11.71 -21.27
N TYR A 19 1.33 -11.64 -20.30
CA TYR A 19 1.44 -10.74 -19.15
C TYR A 19 2.56 -11.21 -18.21
N ILE A 20 2.65 -12.51 -17.93
CA ILE A 20 3.72 -13.10 -17.14
C ILE A 20 5.07 -12.79 -17.79
N GLN A 21 5.21 -12.96 -19.10
CA GLN A 21 6.46 -12.64 -19.82
C GLN A 21 6.78 -11.15 -19.76
N LYS A 22 5.78 -10.27 -19.97
CA LYS A 22 5.97 -8.82 -19.96
C LYS A 22 6.46 -8.29 -18.61
N PHE A 23 5.92 -8.83 -17.51
CA PHE A 23 6.18 -8.35 -16.16
C PHE A 23 7.18 -9.21 -15.36
N ASN A 24 7.74 -10.27 -15.97
CA ASN A 24 8.74 -11.10 -15.33
C ASN A 24 9.93 -10.25 -14.86
N ARG A 25 10.34 -10.44 -13.61
CA ARG A 25 11.38 -9.66 -12.90
C ARG A 25 11.12 -8.15 -12.77
N LYS A 26 9.93 -7.67 -13.12
CA LYS A 26 9.55 -6.28 -12.94
C LYS A 26 9.07 -6.04 -11.50
N ILE A 27 9.44 -4.87 -10.96
CA ILE A 27 8.96 -4.44 -9.65
C ILE A 27 7.54 -3.92 -9.79
N ILE A 28 6.66 -4.40 -8.92
CA ILE A 28 5.27 -3.94 -8.80
C ILE A 28 5.05 -3.53 -7.36
N VAL A 29 4.64 -2.28 -7.14
CA VAL A 29 4.22 -1.82 -5.81
C VAL A 29 2.73 -2.02 -5.68
N VAL A 30 2.31 -2.70 -4.62
CA VAL A 30 0.91 -2.94 -4.28
C VAL A 30 0.60 -2.16 -3.01
N LYS A 31 -0.19 -1.10 -3.14
CA LYS A 31 -0.75 -0.41 -1.98
C LYS A 31 -1.98 -1.19 -1.51
N TYR A 32 -1.95 -1.62 -0.26
CA TYR A 32 -3.01 -2.38 0.37
C TYR A 32 -3.59 -1.64 1.57
N GLY A 33 -4.89 -1.33 1.55
CA GLY A 33 -5.52 -0.53 2.59
C GLY A 33 -7.06 -0.59 2.54
N GLY A 34 -7.69 0.32 3.26
CA GLY A 34 -9.14 0.46 3.27
C GLY A 34 -9.87 -0.62 4.06
N SER A 35 -11.11 -0.92 3.65
CA SER A 35 -11.97 -1.94 4.26
C SER A 35 -11.45 -3.36 4.02
N ALA A 36 -10.73 -3.58 2.93
CA ALA A 36 -10.13 -4.87 2.59
C ALA A 36 -9.18 -5.40 3.66
N MET A 37 -8.60 -4.53 4.50
CA MET A 37 -7.74 -4.93 5.61
C MET A 37 -8.49 -5.44 6.85
N VAL A 38 -9.78 -5.13 6.96
CA VAL A 38 -10.61 -5.48 8.13
C VAL A 38 -11.29 -6.82 7.94
N ASP A 39 -11.61 -7.19 6.71
CA ASP A 39 -12.17 -8.47 6.33
C ASP A 39 -11.04 -9.51 6.19
N GLU A 40 -11.04 -10.52 7.09
CA GLU A 40 -9.99 -11.52 7.14
C GLU A 40 -9.98 -12.44 5.89
N GLU A 41 -11.14 -12.72 5.28
CA GLU A 41 -11.20 -13.53 4.06
C GLU A 41 -10.68 -12.75 2.85
N LEU A 42 -11.10 -11.48 2.72
CA LEU A 42 -10.61 -10.63 1.64
C LEU A 42 -9.12 -10.35 1.78
N LYS A 43 -8.64 -10.11 3.00
CA LYS A 43 -7.21 -9.96 3.29
C LYS A 43 -6.41 -11.18 2.82
N LYS A 44 -6.90 -12.39 3.12
CA LYS A 44 -6.26 -13.63 2.69
C LYS A 44 -6.20 -13.73 1.17
N LYS A 45 -7.29 -13.48 0.46
CA LYS A 45 -7.35 -13.49 -1.02
C LYS A 45 -6.38 -12.50 -1.64
N VAL A 46 -6.34 -11.27 -1.14
CA VAL A 46 -5.37 -10.26 -1.62
C VAL A 46 -3.93 -10.72 -1.46
N ILE A 47 -3.60 -11.34 -0.32
CA ILE A 47 -2.24 -11.85 -0.10
C ILE A 47 -1.96 -13.06 -0.99
N GLU A 48 -2.94 -13.95 -1.24
CA GLU A 48 -2.82 -15.04 -2.20
C GLU A 48 -2.51 -14.52 -3.62
N ASP A 49 -3.18 -13.44 -4.06
CA ASP A 49 -2.93 -12.81 -5.36
C ASP A 49 -1.51 -12.22 -5.44
N VAL A 50 -1.04 -11.52 -4.41
CA VAL A 50 0.32 -10.96 -4.39
C VAL A 50 1.38 -12.06 -4.35
N VAL A 51 1.13 -13.15 -3.60
CA VAL A 51 2.02 -14.32 -3.57
C VAL A 51 2.05 -15.00 -4.95
N LEU A 52 0.91 -15.12 -5.63
CA LEU A 52 0.86 -15.63 -7.00
C LEU A 52 1.73 -14.78 -7.93
N LEU A 53 1.65 -13.44 -7.88
CA LEU A 53 2.52 -12.57 -8.66
C LEU A 53 4.01 -12.85 -8.39
N LYS A 54 4.40 -13.04 -7.13
CA LYS A 54 5.77 -13.39 -6.76
C LYS A 54 6.20 -14.72 -7.36
N LEU A 55 5.37 -15.75 -7.24
CA LEU A 55 5.65 -17.11 -7.72
C LEU A 55 5.76 -17.20 -9.25
N VAL A 56 5.02 -16.37 -9.98
CA VAL A 56 5.13 -16.30 -11.46
C VAL A 56 6.28 -15.37 -11.94
N GLY A 57 7.12 -14.89 -11.02
CA GLY A 57 8.37 -14.22 -11.34
C GLY A 57 8.37 -12.70 -11.29
N PHE A 58 7.30 -12.07 -10.81
CA PHE A 58 7.28 -10.63 -10.54
C PHE A 58 8.03 -10.33 -9.24
N LYS A 59 8.33 -9.07 -9.00
CA LYS A 59 8.96 -8.58 -7.77
C LYS A 59 7.99 -7.66 -7.02
N PRO A 60 6.97 -8.20 -6.32
CA PRO A 60 6.00 -7.38 -5.61
C PRO A 60 6.58 -6.79 -4.33
N ILE A 61 6.14 -5.57 -4.02
CA ILE A 61 6.35 -4.85 -2.76
C ILE A 61 4.97 -4.50 -2.24
N ILE A 62 4.67 -4.83 -0.98
CA ILE A 62 3.43 -4.40 -0.33
C ILE A 62 3.71 -3.14 0.47
N VAL A 63 2.93 -2.08 0.24
CA VAL A 63 2.84 -0.91 1.12
C VAL A 63 1.44 -0.91 1.71
N HIS A 64 1.32 -1.06 3.04
CA HIS A 64 0.01 -1.23 3.65
C HIS A 64 -0.41 0.00 4.46
N GLY A 65 -1.73 0.19 4.57
CA GLY A 65 -2.33 1.14 5.50
C GLY A 65 -2.62 0.51 6.87
N GLY A 66 -3.51 1.12 7.63
CA GLY A 66 -3.94 0.64 8.95
C GLY A 66 -4.81 1.62 9.71
N GLY A 67 -5.38 2.61 9.01
CA GLY A 67 -6.13 3.69 9.65
C GLY A 67 -7.29 3.20 10.54
N LYS A 68 -8.05 2.19 10.10
CA LYS A 68 -9.15 1.60 10.88
C LYS A 68 -8.64 0.90 12.14
N GLU A 69 -7.51 0.18 12.05
CA GLU A 69 -6.89 -0.46 13.22
C GLU A 69 -6.32 0.58 14.19
N ILE A 70 -5.72 1.68 13.69
CA ILE A 70 -5.28 2.78 14.56
C ILE A 70 -6.47 3.37 15.31
N SER A 71 -7.58 3.73 14.62
CA SER A 71 -8.79 4.26 15.27
C SER A 71 -9.30 3.32 16.36
N LYS A 72 -9.42 2.03 16.06
CA LYS A 72 -9.85 1.01 17.02
C LYS A 72 -8.97 0.95 18.28
N TRP A 73 -7.66 1.16 18.15
CA TRP A 73 -6.76 1.15 19.29
C TRP A 73 -6.78 2.48 20.06
N VAL A 74 -6.91 3.62 19.37
CA VAL A 74 -7.11 4.95 19.98
C VAL A 74 -8.36 4.94 20.85
N ASP A 75 -9.50 4.46 20.30
CA ASP A 75 -10.76 4.32 21.03
C ASP A 75 -10.64 3.37 22.24
N LYS A 76 -9.90 2.27 22.07
CA LYS A 76 -9.70 1.26 23.12
C LYS A 76 -8.96 1.79 24.36
N VAL A 77 -8.09 2.78 24.16
CA VAL A 77 -7.36 3.45 25.26
C VAL A 77 -8.10 4.70 25.78
N GLY A 78 -9.32 4.96 25.28
CA GLY A 78 -10.17 6.07 25.74
C GLY A 78 -9.78 7.42 25.14
N MET A 79 -9.07 7.43 24.01
CA MET A 79 -8.72 8.65 23.28
C MET A 79 -9.68 8.87 22.11
N GLU A 80 -9.81 10.11 21.67
CA GLU A 80 -10.64 10.47 20.52
C GLU A 80 -9.80 10.55 19.23
N THR A 81 -10.39 10.11 18.13
CA THR A 81 -9.80 10.23 16.80
C THR A 81 -10.34 11.47 16.08
N HIS A 82 -9.45 12.35 15.65
CA HIS A 82 -9.80 13.53 14.86
C HIS A 82 -9.18 13.45 13.46
N PHE A 83 -9.92 13.97 12.46
CA PHE A 83 -9.44 14.09 11.09
C PHE A 83 -9.60 15.51 10.57
N VAL A 84 -8.60 15.98 9.81
CA VAL A 84 -8.62 17.25 9.08
C VAL A 84 -8.30 16.94 7.62
N ASN A 85 -9.22 17.27 6.71
CA ASN A 85 -9.09 17.00 5.27
C ASN A 85 -8.67 15.56 4.94
N GLY A 86 -9.27 14.58 5.64
CA GLY A 86 -8.97 13.16 5.44
C GLY A 86 -7.67 12.66 6.08
N LEU A 87 -6.86 13.54 6.66
CA LEU A 87 -5.64 13.20 7.39
C LEU A 87 -5.94 13.11 8.90
N ARG A 88 -5.40 12.07 9.55
CA ARG A 88 -5.54 11.89 11.00
C ARG A 88 -4.69 12.92 11.74
N VAL A 89 -5.31 13.73 12.61
CA VAL A 89 -4.56 14.54 13.57
C VAL A 89 -3.80 13.56 14.47
N THR A 90 -2.49 13.72 14.53
CA THR A 90 -1.60 12.73 15.16
C THR A 90 -0.72 13.43 16.20
N ASP A 91 -1.19 13.57 17.42
CA ASP A 91 -0.42 14.02 18.56
C ASP A 91 0.60 12.96 19.04
N VAL A 92 1.39 13.24 20.05
CA VAL A 92 2.42 12.31 20.55
C VAL A 92 1.84 10.96 20.94
N PRO A 93 0.79 10.85 21.81
CA PRO A 93 0.21 9.55 22.17
C PRO A 93 -0.41 8.82 20.97
N THR A 94 -1.05 9.55 20.06
CA THR A 94 -1.61 8.98 18.83
C THR A 94 -0.51 8.43 17.92
N MET A 95 0.65 9.10 17.85
CA MET A 95 1.78 8.62 17.04
C MET A 95 2.38 7.33 17.60
N GLU A 96 2.52 7.23 18.92
CA GLU A 96 2.98 6.00 19.58
C GLU A 96 2.04 4.82 19.27
N ILE A 97 0.72 5.05 19.37
CA ILE A 97 -0.28 4.03 19.03
C ILE A 97 -0.20 3.68 17.54
N ALA A 98 -0.10 4.68 16.66
CA ALA A 98 -0.01 4.46 15.22
C ALA A 98 1.21 3.60 14.86
N GLU A 99 2.38 3.90 15.42
CA GLU A 99 3.61 3.15 15.19
C GLU A 99 3.48 1.70 15.67
N MET A 100 2.97 1.47 16.90
CA MET A 100 2.72 0.11 17.42
C MET A 100 1.75 -0.67 16.56
N VAL A 101 0.62 -0.06 16.20
CA VAL A 101 -0.46 -0.72 15.45
C VAL A 101 -0.02 -1.04 14.03
N LEU A 102 0.63 -0.10 13.34
CA LEU A 102 1.10 -0.31 11.97
C LEU A 102 2.15 -1.42 11.92
N ASN A 103 3.08 -1.47 12.89
CA ASN A 103 4.05 -2.58 12.96
C ASN A 103 3.37 -3.93 13.27
N ARG A 104 2.33 -3.96 14.10
CA ARG A 104 1.55 -5.17 14.34
C ARG A 104 0.86 -5.65 13.06
N VAL A 105 0.20 -4.75 12.33
CA VAL A 105 -0.42 -5.05 11.03
C VAL A 105 0.61 -5.58 10.05
N ASN A 106 1.76 -4.91 9.96
CA ASN A 106 2.90 -5.33 9.13
C ASN A 106 3.28 -6.78 9.38
N LYS A 107 3.54 -7.16 10.63
CA LYS A 107 3.94 -8.53 10.98
C LYS A 107 2.83 -9.56 10.72
N SER A 108 1.56 -9.18 10.84
CA SER A 108 0.45 -10.08 10.48
C SER A 108 0.41 -10.39 8.98
N LEU A 109 0.69 -9.39 8.13
CA LEU A 109 0.78 -9.58 6.68
C LEU A 109 1.98 -10.44 6.28
N VAL A 110 3.14 -10.21 6.91
CA VAL A 110 4.33 -11.06 6.72
C VAL A 110 4.00 -12.52 7.02
N SER A 111 3.34 -12.78 8.15
CA SER A 111 2.95 -14.15 8.53
C SER A 111 2.02 -14.79 7.50
N LEU A 112 1.07 -14.04 6.93
CA LEU A 112 0.18 -14.54 5.88
C LEU A 112 0.95 -14.92 4.60
N VAL A 113 1.90 -14.07 4.16
CA VAL A 113 2.77 -14.36 3.01
C VAL A 113 3.60 -15.62 3.25
N GLN A 114 4.22 -15.73 4.43
CA GLN A 114 5.07 -16.88 4.80
C GLN A 114 4.27 -18.18 4.88
N ASN A 115 3.02 -18.14 5.36
CA ASN A 115 2.14 -19.31 5.38
C ASN A 115 1.81 -19.84 3.97
N LEU A 116 2.00 -19.03 2.93
CA LEU A 116 1.85 -19.41 1.52
C LEU A 116 3.17 -19.83 0.87
N GLY A 117 4.25 -20.00 1.67
CA GLY A 117 5.53 -20.52 1.20
C GLY A 117 6.46 -19.50 0.54
N VAL A 118 6.20 -18.19 0.71
CA VAL A 118 7.07 -17.12 0.19
C VAL A 118 7.78 -16.42 1.34
N GLU A 119 9.09 -16.23 1.23
CA GLU A 119 9.86 -15.47 2.21
C GLU A 119 9.51 -13.99 2.14
N ALA A 120 9.16 -13.41 3.28
CA ALA A 120 8.77 -12.01 3.38
C ALA A 120 9.50 -11.31 4.53
N CYS A 121 9.79 -10.04 4.35
CA CYS A 121 10.38 -9.19 5.37
C CYS A 121 9.51 -7.95 5.60
N GLY A 122 9.06 -7.79 6.84
CA GLY A 122 8.28 -6.63 7.26
C GLY A 122 9.19 -5.55 7.82
N ILE A 123 9.14 -4.37 7.21
CA ILE A 123 9.91 -3.18 7.57
C ILE A 123 9.01 -1.96 7.70
N SER A 124 9.49 -0.96 8.40
CA SER A 124 8.87 0.37 8.44
C SER A 124 9.64 1.36 7.56
N GLY A 125 9.05 2.47 7.23
CA GLY A 125 9.75 3.54 6.53
C GLY A 125 10.93 4.13 7.31
N LYS A 126 11.04 3.86 8.62
CA LYS A 126 12.18 4.24 9.46
C LYS A 126 13.39 3.35 9.22
N ASP A 127 13.18 2.05 8.92
CA ASP A 127 14.26 1.09 8.73
C ASP A 127 15.11 1.50 7.51
N GLY A 128 16.41 1.61 7.71
CA GLY A 128 17.32 2.07 6.67
C GLY A 128 17.01 3.48 6.13
N GLU A 129 16.28 4.29 6.89
CA GLU A 129 15.81 5.63 6.48
C GLU A 129 15.05 5.60 5.14
N ILE A 130 14.20 4.58 4.93
CA ILE A 130 13.45 4.40 3.68
C ILE A 130 12.58 5.63 3.40
N LEU A 131 11.81 6.14 4.40
CA LEU A 131 10.96 7.31 4.27
C LEU A 131 11.50 8.45 5.11
N LYS A 132 12.26 9.36 4.49
CA LYS A 132 12.62 10.65 5.09
C LYS A 132 11.48 11.63 4.88
N VAL A 133 10.99 12.22 5.96
CA VAL A 133 9.81 13.07 5.94
C VAL A 133 10.06 14.45 6.53
N THR A 134 9.22 15.38 6.16
CA THR A 134 9.01 16.65 6.87
C THR A 134 7.61 16.68 7.44
N LYS A 135 7.37 17.53 8.43
CA LYS A 135 6.04 17.73 9.00
C LYS A 135 5.07 18.22 7.93
N LYS A 136 3.93 17.56 7.78
CA LYS A 136 2.86 17.95 6.86
C LYS A 136 1.87 18.87 7.59
N LEU A 137 1.56 19.99 6.95
CA LEU A 137 0.45 20.87 7.39
C LEU A 137 -0.78 20.59 6.53
N SER A 138 -1.97 20.73 7.11
CA SER A 138 -3.23 20.63 6.36
C SER A 138 -3.84 22.03 6.22
N ASN A 139 -3.81 22.60 5.02
CA ASN A 139 -4.22 24.00 4.75
C ASN A 139 -3.57 25.03 5.68
N GLY A 140 -2.29 24.80 6.04
CA GLY A 140 -1.54 25.67 6.97
C GLY A 140 -1.75 25.35 8.47
N GLU A 141 -2.63 24.42 8.80
CA GLU A 141 -2.89 23.96 10.15
C GLU A 141 -1.91 22.85 10.58
N ASP A 142 -1.42 22.91 11.81
CA ASP A 142 -0.58 21.86 12.38
C ASP A 142 -1.44 20.68 12.84
N ILE A 143 -1.27 19.55 12.18
CA ILE A 143 -1.99 18.30 12.47
C ILE A 143 -1.12 17.26 13.21
N GLY A 144 -0.04 17.73 13.86
CA GLY A 144 0.85 16.90 14.68
C GLY A 144 1.89 16.13 13.88
N PHE A 145 2.13 14.88 14.24
CA PHE A 145 3.15 14.01 13.64
C PHE A 145 2.63 13.31 12.36
N VAL A 146 2.15 14.11 11.42
CA VAL A 146 1.82 13.68 10.07
C VAL A 146 2.97 14.06 9.15
N GLY A 147 3.51 13.07 8.42
CA GLY A 147 4.67 13.21 7.57
C GLY A 147 4.32 13.40 6.10
N GLU A 148 5.03 14.32 5.45
CA GLU A 148 5.13 14.43 4.00
C GLU A 148 6.45 13.82 3.54
N VAL A 149 6.42 12.91 2.59
CA VAL A 149 7.63 12.24 2.11
C VAL A 149 8.49 13.23 1.33
N LYS A 150 9.69 13.48 1.83
CA LYS A 150 10.70 14.34 1.20
C LYS A 150 11.63 13.54 0.28
N GLU A 151 12.08 12.39 0.77
CA GLU A 151 13.03 11.53 0.08
C GLU A 151 12.76 10.06 0.43
N VAL A 152 13.01 9.18 -0.52
CA VAL A 152 12.98 7.72 -0.31
C VAL A 152 14.37 7.15 -0.56
N ASN A 153 14.91 6.44 0.43
CA ASN A 153 16.11 5.62 0.25
C ASN A 153 15.69 4.18 -0.13
N PRO A 154 15.80 3.78 -1.40
CA PRO A 154 15.32 2.48 -1.85
C PRO A 154 16.26 1.31 -1.53
N LYS A 155 17.46 1.58 -0.98
CA LYS A 155 18.54 0.60 -0.85
C LYS A 155 18.08 -0.68 -0.15
N LEU A 156 17.51 -0.56 1.06
CA LEU A 156 17.07 -1.74 1.81
C LEU A 156 15.97 -2.52 1.09
N ILE A 157 15.04 -1.83 0.42
CA ILE A 157 13.97 -2.48 -0.35
C ILE A 157 14.57 -3.30 -1.50
N LEU A 158 15.51 -2.72 -2.24
CA LEU A 158 16.16 -3.38 -3.38
C LEU A 158 17.02 -4.56 -2.91
N ASP A 159 17.78 -4.40 -1.82
CA ASP A 159 18.58 -5.48 -1.22
C ASP A 159 17.67 -6.67 -0.81
N LEU A 160 16.48 -6.42 -0.24
CA LEU A 160 15.52 -7.48 0.08
C LEU A 160 14.99 -8.20 -1.17
N ILE A 161 14.64 -7.44 -2.21
CA ILE A 161 14.16 -7.98 -3.48
C ILE A 161 15.23 -8.82 -4.18
N GLU A 162 16.49 -8.39 -4.15
CA GLU A 162 17.62 -9.10 -4.75
C GLU A 162 17.89 -10.44 -4.03
N ASN A 163 17.63 -10.47 -2.72
CA ASN A 163 17.72 -11.69 -1.90
C ASN A 163 16.41 -12.49 -1.85
N ASP A 164 15.54 -12.27 -2.82
CA ASP A 164 14.27 -12.98 -3.04
C ASP A 164 13.20 -12.82 -1.96
N PHE A 165 13.34 -11.89 -1.02
CA PHE A 165 12.29 -11.54 -0.09
C PHE A 165 11.16 -10.74 -0.76
N LEU A 166 9.94 -10.85 -0.20
CA LEU A 166 8.83 -9.95 -0.48
C LEU A 166 8.81 -8.87 0.61
N PRO A 167 9.14 -7.60 0.28
CA PRO A 167 9.10 -6.52 1.27
C PRO A 167 7.64 -6.14 1.59
N VAL A 168 7.33 -6.02 2.88
CA VAL A 168 6.06 -5.49 3.40
C VAL A 168 6.37 -4.24 4.20
N ILE A 169 5.90 -3.08 3.76
CA ILE A 169 6.32 -1.78 4.28
C ILE A 169 5.16 -1.09 4.98
N CYS A 170 5.34 -0.69 6.24
CA CYS A 170 4.41 0.17 6.92
C CYS A 170 4.84 1.66 6.80
N PRO A 171 3.87 2.58 6.62
CA PRO A 171 4.13 3.97 6.30
C PRO A 171 4.40 4.82 7.55
N VAL A 172 5.45 4.46 8.29
CA VAL A 172 5.99 5.28 9.38
C VAL A 172 7.33 5.83 8.90
N GLY A 173 7.40 7.16 8.74
CA GLY A 173 8.62 7.84 8.31
C GLY A 173 9.41 8.45 9.47
N THR A 174 10.57 8.99 9.17
CA THR A 174 11.43 9.68 10.14
C THR A 174 11.92 11.01 9.60
N ASP A 175 12.03 12.02 10.47
CA ASP A 175 12.69 13.29 10.16
C ASP A 175 14.20 13.22 10.46
N GLU A 176 14.90 14.32 10.23
CA GLU A 176 16.34 14.45 10.48
C GLU A 176 16.74 14.34 11.97
N ASN A 177 15.79 14.49 12.89
CA ASN A 177 15.98 14.38 14.34
C ASN A 177 15.62 12.97 14.87
N GLY A 178 15.17 12.05 14.00
CA GLY A 178 14.76 10.70 14.36
C GLY A 178 13.34 10.59 14.91
N ASN A 179 12.54 11.67 14.83
CA ASN A 179 11.12 11.61 15.24
C ASN A 179 10.31 10.77 14.26
N SER A 180 9.35 9.99 14.79
CA SER A 180 8.43 9.20 13.99
C SER A 180 7.27 10.04 13.45
N TYR A 181 6.86 9.78 12.22
CA TYR A 181 5.72 10.41 11.57
C TYR A 181 4.81 9.37 10.93
N ASN A 182 3.50 9.57 11.13
CA ASN A 182 2.47 8.83 10.41
C ASN A 182 2.36 9.38 8.99
N VAL A 183 2.65 8.56 8.00
CA VAL A 183 2.59 8.92 6.58
C VAL A 183 1.33 8.33 5.96
N ASN A 184 0.68 9.07 5.07
CA ASN A 184 -0.40 8.52 4.27
C ASN A 184 0.13 7.36 3.41
N ALA A 185 -0.56 6.21 3.44
CA ALA A 185 -0.08 5.00 2.77
C ALA A 185 -0.07 5.13 1.23
N ASP A 186 -0.96 5.95 0.67
CA ASP A 186 -1.00 6.21 -0.77
C ASP A 186 0.21 7.08 -1.17
N ASP A 187 0.49 8.16 -0.40
CA ASP A 187 1.66 9.02 -0.60
C ASP A 187 2.96 8.20 -0.48
N ALA A 188 3.05 7.33 0.53
CA ALA A 188 4.20 6.44 0.72
C ALA A 188 4.37 5.46 -0.45
N ALA A 189 3.29 4.84 -0.92
CA ALA A 189 3.33 3.89 -2.03
C ALA A 189 3.76 4.57 -3.34
N CYS A 190 3.24 5.77 -3.63
CA CYS A 190 3.66 6.58 -4.77
C CYS A 190 5.15 6.92 -4.71
N ALA A 191 5.62 7.41 -3.57
CA ALA A 191 7.02 7.79 -3.39
C ALA A 191 7.97 6.58 -3.51
N ILE A 192 7.61 5.44 -2.91
CA ILE A 192 8.37 4.19 -3.01
C ILE A 192 8.38 3.70 -4.45
N ALA A 193 7.23 3.64 -5.13
CA ALA A 193 7.13 3.17 -6.51
C ALA A 193 8.05 3.97 -7.44
N LYS A 194 8.07 5.31 -7.27
CA LYS A 194 8.97 6.20 -8.01
C LYS A 194 10.45 5.90 -7.72
N ALA A 195 10.81 5.73 -6.44
CA ALA A 195 12.20 5.52 -6.03
C ALA A 195 12.77 4.17 -6.48
N VAL A 196 11.97 3.10 -6.43
CA VAL A 196 12.38 1.76 -6.92
C VAL A 196 12.19 1.58 -8.42
N LYS A 197 11.71 2.61 -9.13
CA LYS A 197 11.37 2.57 -10.57
C LYS A 197 10.43 1.40 -10.90
N ALA A 198 9.36 1.30 -10.13
CA ALA A 198 8.36 0.25 -10.32
C ALA A 198 7.72 0.34 -11.71
N GLU A 199 7.51 -0.80 -12.35
CA GLU A 199 6.78 -0.91 -13.62
C GLU A 199 5.29 -0.58 -13.45
N LYS A 200 4.72 -0.94 -12.29
CA LYS A 200 3.33 -0.71 -11.92
C LYS A 200 3.21 -0.31 -10.45
N LEU A 201 2.24 0.55 -10.18
CA LEU A 201 1.70 0.81 -8.86
C LEU A 201 0.21 0.43 -8.89
N ALA A 202 -0.17 -0.53 -8.07
CA ALA A 202 -1.56 -1.00 -7.94
C ALA A 202 -2.13 -0.52 -6.61
N PHE A 203 -3.29 0.12 -6.65
CA PHE A 203 -4.07 0.47 -5.47
C PHE A 203 -5.18 -0.57 -5.29
N LEU A 204 -5.11 -1.34 -4.20
CA LEU A 204 -6.18 -2.24 -3.82
C LEU A 204 -7.08 -1.51 -2.82
N THR A 205 -8.28 -1.20 -3.28
CA THR A 205 -9.26 -0.39 -2.57
C THR A 205 -10.65 -1.03 -2.66
N ASP A 206 -11.59 -0.52 -1.90
CA ASP A 206 -12.98 -0.94 -1.85
C ASP A 206 -13.89 -0.21 -2.86
N ILE A 207 -13.31 0.58 -3.74
CA ILE A 207 -14.01 1.20 -4.88
C ILE A 207 -13.49 0.63 -6.20
N GLU A 208 -14.34 0.55 -7.21
CA GLU A 208 -14.02 -0.09 -8.50
C GLU A 208 -13.03 0.73 -9.34
N GLY A 209 -12.94 2.05 -9.11
CA GLY A 209 -12.03 2.94 -9.83
C GLY A 209 -12.40 4.41 -9.73
N VAL A 210 -11.96 5.19 -10.70
CA VAL A 210 -12.26 6.61 -10.83
C VAL A 210 -13.55 6.76 -11.64
N TYR A 211 -14.48 7.57 -11.15
CA TYR A 211 -15.75 7.87 -11.80
C TYR A 211 -15.80 9.35 -12.21
N ARG A 212 -16.45 9.67 -13.33
CA ARG A 212 -16.79 11.06 -13.66
C ARG A 212 -17.91 11.62 -12.79
N ASP A 213 -18.81 10.74 -12.36
CA ASP A 213 -19.83 11.02 -11.35
C ASP A 213 -19.84 9.85 -10.36
N LYS A 214 -19.48 10.14 -9.11
CA LYS A 214 -19.38 9.11 -8.03
C LYS A 214 -20.70 8.40 -7.73
N ASP A 215 -21.82 9.02 -8.09
CA ASP A 215 -23.17 8.52 -7.84
C ASP A 215 -23.73 7.74 -9.07
N ASP A 216 -23.00 7.74 -10.19
CA ASP A 216 -23.36 7.00 -11.42
C ASP A 216 -22.30 5.94 -11.77
N PRO A 217 -22.55 4.63 -11.47
CA PRO A 217 -21.63 3.54 -11.83
C PRO A 217 -21.31 3.43 -13.32
N GLY A 218 -22.18 3.95 -14.20
CA GLY A 218 -21.97 3.96 -15.64
C GLY A 218 -20.84 4.90 -16.09
N THR A 219 -20.33 5.73 -15.19
CA THR A 219 -19.27 6.72 -15.48
C THR A 219 -17.88 6.25 -15.05
N LEU A 220 -17.71 4.97 -14.73
CA LEU A 220 -16.41 4.37 -14.43
C LEU A 220 -15.42 4.57 -15.59
N ILE A 221 -14.25 5.13 -15.27
CA ILE A 221 -13.20 5.39 -16.24
C ILE A 221 -12.21 4.22 -16.18
N SER A 222 -12.11 3.49 -17.28
CA SER A 222 -11.22 2.32 -17.38
C SER A 222 -9.77 2.68 -17.64
N GLU A 223 -9.51 3.83 -18.27
CA GLU A 223 -8.17 4.31 -18.62
C GLU A 223 -8.17 5.84 -18.61
N LEU A 224 -7.12 6.42 -18.04
CA LEU A 224 -6.87 7.85 -17.99
C LEU A 224 -5.42 8.11 -18.35
N ASP A 225 -5.17 9.07 -19.23
CA ASP A 225 -3.84 9.62 -19.41
C ASP A 225 -3.55 10.75 -18.40
N LEU A 226 -2.30 11.27 -18.42
CA LEU A 226 -1.89 12.30 -17.48
C LEU A 226 -2.61 13.64 -17.69
N GLU A 227 -2.94 13.98 -18.95
CA GLU A 227 -3.61 15.24 -19.28
C GLU A 227 -5.06 15.18 -18.81
N GLU A 228 -5.76 14.09 -19.10
CA GLU A 228 -7.13 13.84 -18.63
C GLU A 228 -7.22 13.81 -17.11
N ALA A 229 -6.26 13.17 -16.43
CA ALA A 229 -6.21 13.14 -14.96
C ALA A 229 -6.03 14.55 -14.37
N HIS A 230 -5.18 15.40 -14.97
CA HIS A 230 -5.00 16.78 -14.54
C HIS A 230 -6.26 17.65 -14.77
N GLU A 231 -6.99 17.42 -15.85
CA GLU A 231 -8.25 18.11 -16.10
C GLU A 231 -9.31 17.74 -15.05
N LEU A 232 -9.48 16.45 -14.76
CA LEU A 232 -10.41 16.00 -13.72
C LEU A 232 -10.09 16.61 -12.35
N ILE A 233 -8.81 16.65 -11.95
CA ILE A 233 -8.39 17.28 -10.68
C ILE A 233 -8.72 18.78 -10.67
N LYS A 234 -8.56 19.50 -11.78
CA LYS A 234 -8.92 20.93 -11.88
C LYS A 234 -10.42 21.16 -11.74
N ASP A 235 -11.21 20.24 -12.26
CA ASP A 235 -12.68 20.29 -12.23
C ASP A 235 -13.25 19.83 -10.88
N GLY A 236 -12.39 19.38 -9.95
CA GLY A 236 -12.75 19.01 -8.56
C GLY A 236 -13.20 17.56 -8.37
N TYR A 237 -12.81 16.70 -9.30
CA TYR A 237 -13.03 15.25 -9.23
C TYR A 237 -11.90 14.53 -8.48
#